data_ffff2daa4e64b9fd6304ce0666276b60
#
_entry.id   ffff2daa4e64b9fd6304ce0666276b60
#
_cell.length_a   1.000
_cell.length_b   1.000
_cell.length_c   1.000
_cell.angle_alpha   90.00
_cell.angle_beta   90.00
_cell.angle_gamma   90.00
#
_symmetry.space_group_name_H-M   'P 1'
#
loop_
_entity.id
_entity.type
_entity.pdbx_description
1 polymer ?
#
loop_
_entity_poly.entity_id
_entity_poly.type
_entity_poly.pdbx_seq_one_letter_code
_entity_poly.pdbx_strand_id
1 'polypeptide(L)'
;MSATAVHAELAGAQARLAIAAYEAAFAATVPPPVIAANRAQLMVLIATNIFGQNTPAIMMTEAQYMEMWAQDAAAMYGYAG
;
A
#
# COMPACT_ATOMS: atom_id res chain seq x y z
N MET A 1 6.42 -25.33 35.02
CA MET A 1 5.48 -25.02 33.92
C MET A 1 5.28 -26.28 33.07
N SER A 2 4.07 -26.62 32.71
CA SER A 2 3.78 -27.78 31.89
C SER A 2 4.16 -27.53 30.42
N ALA A 3 4.42 -28.60 29.66
CA ALA A 3 4.68 -28.52 28.23
C ALA A 3 3.51 -27.87 27.48
N THR A 4 2.27 -28.12 27.89
CA THR A 4 1.07 -27.52 27.32
C THR A 4 1.06 -26.00 27.53
N ALA A 5 1.42 -25.50 28.72
CA ALA A 5 1.48 -24.08 28.98
C ALA A 5 2.58 -23.40 28.17
N VAL A 6 3.74 -24.04 27.98
CA VAL A 6 4.82 -23.52 27.13
C VAL A 6 4.36 -23.42 25.67
N HIS A 7 3.69 -24.45 25.16
CA HIS A 7 3.16 -24.44 23.78
C HIS A 7 2.12 -23.33 23.60
N ALA A 8 1.25 -23.09 24.59
CA ALA A 8 0.25 -22.04 24.50
C ALA A 8 0.90 -20.65 24.49
N GLU A 9 1.95 -20.44 25.27
CA GLU A 9 2.70 -19.18 25.25
C GLU A 9 3.40 -18.94 23.93
N LEU A 10 4.03 -19.97 23.36
CA LEU A 10 4.69 -19.86 22.05
C LEU A 10 3.68 -19.56 20.94
N ALA A 11 2.53 -20.23 20.95
CA ALA A 11 1.47 -19.98 19.97
C ALA A 11 0.95 -18.54 20.09
N GLY A 12 0.76 -18.05 21.31
CA GLY A 12 0.34 -16.66 21.56
C GLY A 12 1.38 -15.65 21.07
N ALA A 13 2.66 -15.91 21.30
CA ALA A 13 3.74 -15.04 20.83
C ALA A 13 3.79 -15.01 19.30
N GLN A 14 3.65 -16.17 18.65
CA GLN A 14 3.63 -16.25 17.18
C GLN A 14 2.43 -15.52 16.61
N ALA A 15 1.26 -15.61 17.21
CA ALA A 15 0.06 -14.90 16.79
C ALA A 15 0.26 -13.38 16.89
N ARG A 16 0.86 -12.91 17.98
CA ARG A 16 1.15 -11.47 18.14
C ARG A 16 2.14 -10.96 17.10
N LEU A 17 3.16 -11.75 16.77
CA LEU A 17 4.11 -11.39 15.70
C LEU A 17 3.44 -11.32 14.33
N ALA A 18 2.54 -12.25 14.03
CA ALA A 18 1.78 -12.25 12.78
C ALA A 18 0.88 -11.03 12.66
N ILE A 19 0.20 -10.64 13.75
CA ILE A 19 -0.63 -9.44 13.79
C ILE A 19 0.22 -8.20 13.58
N ALA A 20 1.37 -8.11 14.27
CA ALA A 20 2.27 -6.96 14.11
C ALA A 20 2.81 -6.82 12.69
N ALA A 21 3.14 -7.95 12.04
CA ALA A 21 3.59 -7.96 10.65
C ALA A 21 2.48 -7.47 9.70
N TYR A 22 1.24 -7.92 9.92
CA TYR A 22 0.10 -7.48 9.14
C TYR A 22 -0.16 -5.97 9.31
N GLU A 23 -0.16 -5.48 10.55
CA GLU A 23 -0.38 -4.07 10.84
C GLU A 23 0.70 -3.19 10.22
N ALA A 24 1.97 -3.62 10.27
CA ALA A 24 3.07 -2.90 9.65
C ALA A 24 2.90 -2.85 8.12
N ALA A 25 2.53 -3.95 7.49
CA ALA A 25 2.28 -4.00 6.06
C ALA A 25 1.10 -3.12 5.66
N PHE A 26 0.02 -3.16 6.43
CA PHE A 26 -1.16 -2.32 6.19
C PHE A 26 -0.81 -0.84 6.28
N ALA A 27 -0.03 -0.44 7.30
CA ALA A 27 0.39 0.94 7.48
C ALA A 27 1.35 1.41 6.37
N ALA A 28 2.08 0.49 5.72
CA ALA A 28 3.01 0.80 4.65
C ALA A 28 2.33 0.93 3.28
N THR A 29 1.08 0.50 3.14
CA THR A 29 0.35 0.63 1.87
C THR A 29 -0.19 2.03 1.68
N VAL A 30 -0.43 2.41 0.42
CA VAL A 30 -1.10 3.67 0.10
C VAL A 30 -2.59 3.50 0.39
N PRO A 31 -3.22 4.41 1.17
CA PRO A 31 -4.66 4.32 1.43
C PRO A 31 -5.46 4.34 0.13
N PRO A 32 -6.47 3.45 -0.02
CA PRO A 32 -7.28 3.41 -1.24
C PRO A 32 -7.88 4.75 -1.68
N PRO A 33 -8.35 5.64 -0.78
CA PRO A 33 -8.84 6.96 -1.20
C PRO A 33 -7.78 7.82 -1.90
N VAL A 34 -6.50 7.68 -1.55
CA VAL A 34 -5.41 8.42 -2.21
C VAL A 34 -5.23 7.93 -3.64
N ILE A 35 -5.29 6.62 -3.85
CA ILE A 35 -5.20 6.03 -5.20
C ILE A 35 -6.40 6.48 -6.04
N ALA A 36 -7.61 6.44 -5.48
CA ALA A 36 -8.82 6.87 -6.16
C ALA A 36 -8.75 8.34 -6.56
N ALA A 37 -8.25 9.21 -5.68
CA ALA A 37 -8.07 10.64 -5.96
C ALA A 37 -7.07 10.86 -7.11
N ASN A 38 -5.98 10.11 -7.14
CA ASN A 38 -5.00 10.17 -8.22
C ASN A 38 -5.65 9.79 -9.56
N ARG A 39 -6.43 8.71 -9.59
CA ARG A 39 -7.11 8.27 -10.82
C ARG A 39 -8.18 9.27 -11.27
N ALA A 40 -8.93 9.85 -10.34
CA ALA A 40 -9.92 10.89 -10.65
C ALA A 40 -9.25 12.15 -11.25
N GLN A 41 -8.14 12.58 -10.67
CA GLN A 41 -7.36 13.70 -11.18
C GLN A 41 -6.86 13.43 -12.60
N LEU A 42 -6.37 12.22 -12.86
CA LEU A 42 -5.92 11.83 -14.19
C LEU A 42 -7.05 11.97 -15.22
N MET A 43 -8.25 11.51 -14.89
CA MET A 43 -9.40 11.60 -15.78
C MET A 43 -9.74 13.06 -16.11
N VAL A 44 -9.70 13.94 -15.12
CA VAL A 44 -9.95 15.37 -15.33
C VAL A 44 -8.87 15.99 -16.22
N LEU A 45 -7.60 15.66 -15.96
CA LEU A 45 -6.49 16.19 -16.75
C LEU A 45 -6.57 15.75 -18.21
N ILE A 46 -6.95 14.51 -18.47
CA ILE A 46 -7.15 14.00 -19.84
C ILE A 46 -8.34 14.71 -20.49
N ALA A 47 -9.46 14.81 -19.80
CA ALA A 47 -10.69 15.41 -20.32
C ALA A 47 -10.51 16.89 -20.68
N THR A 48 -9.66 17.59 -19.94
CA THR A 48 -9.41 19.03 -20.14
C THR A 48 -8.14 19.33 -20.94
N ASN A 49 -7.48 18.30 -21.47
CA ASN A 49 -6.24 18.47 -22.24
C ASN A 49 -6.53 18.82 -23.70
N ILE A 50 -7.12 19.99 -23.92
CA ILE A 50 -7.64 20.39 -25.23
C ILE A 50 -6.50 20.70 -26.22
N PHE A 51 -5.44 21.36 -25.75
CA PHE A 51 -4.31 21.79 -26.58
C PHE A 51 -2.98 21.16 -26.15
N GLY A 52 -3.03 20.07 -25.37
CA GLY A 52 -1.82 19.42 -24.87
C GLY A 52 -1.18 20.12 -23.67
N GLN A 53 -1.81 21.14 -23.11
CA GLN A 53 -1.26 21.90 -21.99
C GLN A 53 -1.18 21.08 -20.69
N ASN A 54 -1.98 20.03 -20.56
CA ASN A 54 -1.98 19.16 -19.37
C ASN A 54 -1.04 17.96 -19.49
N THR A 55 -0.39 17.77 -20.61
CA THR A 55 0.47 16.60 -20.85
C THR A 55 1.54 16.44 -19.75
N PRO A 56 2.28 17.48 -19.33
CA PRO A 56 3.23 17.32 -18.23
C PRO A 56 2.56 16.91 -16.91
N ALA A 57 1.39 17.46 -16.60
CA ALA A 57 0.64 17.11 -15.39
C ALA A 57 0.12 15.67 -15.45
N ILE A 58 -0.31 15.21 -16.60
CA ILE A 58 -0.72 13.82 -16.83
C ILE A 58 0.46 12.88 -16.57
N MET A 59 1.63 13.21 -17.10
CA MET A 59 2.83 12.40 -16.89
C MET A 59 3.24 12.33 -15.41
N MET A 60 3.14 13.46 -14.69
CA MET A 60 3.42 13.49 -13.24
C MET A 60 2.40 12.66 -12.45
N THR A 61 1.13 12.74 -12.80
CA THR A 61 0.07 11.97 -12.14
C THR A 61 0.26 10.48 -12.35
N GLU A 62 0.65 10.07 -13.55
CA GLU A 62 1.00 8.68 -13.84
C GLU A 62 2.24 8.24 -13.07
N ALA A 63 3.26 9.07 -12.97
CA ALA A 63 4.47 8.76 -12.21
C ALA A 63 4.14 8.55 -10.73
N GLN A 64 3.27 9.40 -10.16
CA GLN A 64 2.79 9.24 -8.78
C GLN A 64 2.06 7.91 -8.59
N TYR A 65 1.23 7.53 -9.53
CA TYR A 65 0.54 6.24 -9.49
C TYR A 65 1.53 5.07 -9.50
N MET A 66 2.56 5.14 -10.33
CA MET A 66 3.60 4.10 -10.35
C MET A 66 4.38 4.03 -9.05
N GLU A 67 4.63 5.19 -8.39
CA GLU A 67 5.24 5.21 -7.06
C GLU A 67 4.35 4.56 -6.01
N MET A 68 3.04 4.82 -6.05
CA MET A 68 2.07 4.18 -5.15
C MET A 68 2.06 2.67 -5.35
N TRP A 69 2.12 2.22 -6.59
CA TRP A 69 2.19 0.81 -6.95
C TRP A 69 3.44 0.14 -6.40
N ALA A 70 4.59 0.83 -6.54
CA ALA A 70 5.86 0.35 -6.02
C ALA A 70 5.84 0.28 -4.49
N GLN A 71 5.23 1.26 -3.81
CA GLN A 71 5.08 1.26 -2.37
C GLN A 71 4.23 0.08 -1.89
N ASP A 72 3.11 -0.17 -2.54
CA ASP A 72 2.23 -1.29 -2.20
C ASP A 72 2.92 -2.63 -2.44
N ALA A 73 3.64 -2.76 -3.54
CA ALA A 73 4.42 -3.98 -3.82
C ALA A 73 5.50 -4.20 -2.75
N ALA A 74 6.22 -3.14 -2.35
CA ALA A 74 7.24 -3.23 -1.31
C ALA A 74 6.62 -3.64 0.04
N ALA A 75 5.44 -3.10 0.38
CA ALA A 75 4.72 -3.47 1.60
C ALA A 75 4.34 -4.95 1.60
N MET A 76 3.88 -5.47 0.47
CA MET A 76 3.52 -6.88 0.34
C MET A 76 4.74 -7.80 0.40
N TYR A 77 5.86 -7.41 -0.23
CA TYR A 77 7.11 -8.16 -0.12
C TYR A 77 7.62 -8.18 1.32
N GLY A 78 7.55 -7.06 2.02
CA GLY A 78 7.91 -6.98 3.43
C GLY A 78 7.04 -7.88 4.31
N TYR A 79 5.74 -7.95 4.02
CA TYR A 79 4.81 -8.82 4.75
C TYR A 79 5.11 -10.30 4.47
N ALA A 80 5.38 -10.67 3.22
CA ALA A 80 5.65 -12.04 2.81
C ALA A 80 7.01 -12.54 3.28
N GLY A 81 7.98 -11.64 3.40
CA GLY A 81 9.33 -11.96 3.83
C GLY A 81 9.45 -12.14 5.31
#